data_378f6b0aa23c44e9c41d54dcc988e3f5
#
_entry.id   378f6b0aa23c44e9c41d54dcc988e3f5
#
_cell.length_a   1.000
_cell.length_b   1.000
_cell.length_c   1.000
_cell.angle_alpha   90.00
_cell.angle_beta   90.00
_cell.angle_gamma   90.00
#
_symmetry.space_group_name_H-M   'P 1'
#
loop_
_entity.id
_entity.type
_entity.pdbx_description
1 polymer ?
#
loop_
_entity_poly.entity_id
_entity_poly.type
_entity_poly.pdbx_seq_one_letter_code
_entity_poly.pdbx_strand_id
1 'polypeptide(L)'
;MQSQSQSQSQSQPQRRHLEPFRVAGLTARTTNRDESDPQAARIGTLWDRFFGERVYEKTPHRVDDMRLFGVYSDYEADAHGAFDITTGVAVADGPASVRIEGGDYLVFHGHGEMPQMVLAVWQAIWHYFDAHPEIKRRYKTDFEAYSGPDQVAIHIGILTD
;
A
#
# COMPACT_ATOMS: atom_id res chain seq x y z
N MET A 1 20.10 -21.63 13.40
CA MET A 1 19.74 -21.24 13.20
C MET A 1 19.14 -20.65 12.72
N GLN A 2 19.17 -20.32 12.63
CA GLN A 2 18.66 -19.75 12.30
C GLN A 2 18.18 -19.31 11.44
N SER A 3 18.71 -19.16 11.13
CA SER A 3 18.36 -18.72 9.88
C SER A 3 16.94 -18.54 9.66
N GLN A 4 16.25 -19.27 9.98
CA GLN A 4 14.89 -19.05 9.88
C GLN A 4 14.50 -17.91 10.65
N SER A 5 15.34 -17.41 11.40
CA SER A 5 14.98 -16.24 12.14
C SER A 5 14.61 -15.10 11.28
N GLN A 6 15.12 -15.03 10.07
CA GLN A 6 14.75 -13.91 9.26
C GLN A 6 13.31 -13.89 8.92
N SER A 7 12.68 -15.00 8.82
CA SER A 7 11.26 -14.98 8.50
C SER A 7 10.46 -14.39 9.62
N GLN A 8 10.94 -14.49 10.83
CA GLN A 8 10.19 -13.93 11.90
C GLN A 8 10.22 -12.46 11.92
N SER A 9 11.26 -11.85 11.41
CA SER A 9 11.33 -10.40 11.42
C SER A 9 10.20 -9.80 10.61
N GLN A 10 9.66 -10.55 9.65
CA GLN A 10 8.59 -10.03 8.83
C GLN A 10 7.25 -10.15 9.49
N SER A 11 7.13 -10.93 10.57
CA SER A 11 5.84 -11.14 11.18
C SER A 11 5.51 -10.10 12.24
N GLN A 12 6.43 -9.19 12.54
CA GLN A 12 6.23 -8.21 13.61
C GLN A 12 6.12 -6.83 13.01
N PRO A 13 4.88 -6.33 12.84
CA PRO A 13 4.72 -4.99 12.32
C PRO A 13 5.20 -3.95 13.32
N GLN A 14 5.58 -2.80 12.81
CA GLN A 14 6.00 -1.66 13.61
C GLN A 14 4.91 -0.61 13.61
N ARG A 15 4.66 -0.03 14.78
CA ARG A 15 3.70 1.07 14.87
C ARG A 15 4.42 2.37 14.59
N ARG A 16 3.85 3.18 13.69
CA ARG A 16 4.41 4.46 13.31
C ARG A 16 3.32 5.51 13.24
N HIS A 17 3.65 6.72 13.66
CA HIS A 17 2.77 7.87 13.49
C HIS A 17 3.27 8.66 12.28
N LEU A 18 2.37 8.95 11.35
CA LEU A 18 2.74 9.64 10.11
C LEU A 18 1.98 10.95 9.99
N GLU A 19 2.67 11.95 9.46
CA GLU A 19 2.02 13.17 9.02
C GLU A 19 1.38 12.93 7.66
N PRO A 20 0.31 13.64 7.32
CA PRO A 20 -0.33 13.47 6.02
C PRO A 20 0.60 13.89 4.89
N PHE A 21 0.45 13.23 3.75
CA PHE A 21 1.18 13.64 2.54
C PHE A 21 0.33 13.27 1.33
N ARG A 22 0.75 13.74 0.16
CA ARG A 22 -0.05 13.60 -1.06
C ARG A 22 0.69 12.77 -2.08
N VAL A 23 -0.08 12.01 -2.87
CA VAL A 23 0.45 11.14 -3.91
C VAL A 23 -0.27 11.49 -5.21
N ALA A 24 0.50 11.66 -6.28
CA ALA A 24 -0.03 11.93 -7.60
C ALA A 24 0.25 10.75 -8.51
N GLY A 25 -0.76 10.35 -9.29
CA GLY A 25 -0.61 9.24 -10.21
C GLY A 25 -1.92 8.84 -10.86
N LEU A 26 -2.07 7.55 -11.10
CA LEU A 26 -3.24 6.99 -11.76
C LEU A 26 -4.12 6.30 -10.73
N THR A 27 -5.44 6.41 -10.90
CA THR A 27 -6.41 5.83 -9.97
C THR A 27 -7.41 4.95 -10.71
N ALA A 28 -7.76 3.83 -10.08
CA ALA A 28 -8.83 2.95 -10.54
C ALA A 28 -9.62 2.47 -9.34
N ARG A 29 -10.88 2.06 -9.59
CA ARG A 29 -11.73 1.55 -8.51
C ARG A 29 -11.89 0.06 -8.68
N THR A 30 -11.79 -0.69 -7.58
CA THR A 30 -11.83 -2.14 -7.62
C THR A 30 -12.33 -2.71 -6.29
N THR A 31 -12.36 -4.03 -6.18
CA THR A 31 -12.68 -4.73 -4.93
C THR A 31 -11.68 -5.86 -4.76
N ASN A 32 -11.54 -6.35 -3.52
CA ASN A 32 -10.70 -7.52 -3.30
C ASN A 32 -11.22 -8.73 -4.08
N ARG A 33 -12.53 -8.84 -4.22
CA ARG A 33 -13.11 -9.91 -4.99
C ARG A 33 -12.67 -9.85 -6.45
N ASP A 34 -12.74 -8.66 -7.07
CA ASP A 34 -12.31 -8.49 -8.45
C ASP A 34 -10.82 -8.75 -8.60
N GLU A 35 -10.02 -8.36 -7.62
CA GLU A 35 -8.58 -8.56 -7.72
C GLU A 35 -8.18 -10.03 -7.65
N SER A 36 -9.04 -10.89 -7.09
CA SER A 36 -8.78 -12.32 -7.08
C SER A 36 -9.15 -12.99 -8.41
N ASP A 37 -9.80 -12.25 -9.33
CA ASP A 37 -10.20 -12.74 -10.65
C ASP A 37 -9.27 -12.13 -11.69
N PRO A 38 -8.42 -12.94 -12.38
CA PRO A 38 -7.46 -12.37 -13.33
C PRO A 38 -8.09 -11.55 -14.43
N GLN A 39 -9.36 -11.81 -14.78
CA GLN A 39 -10.02 -11.05 -15.84
C GLN A 39 -10.61 -9.74 -15.36
N ALA A 40 -10.85 -9.59 -14.05
CA ALA A 40 -11.42 -8.39 -13.48
C ALA A 40 -10.39 -7.56 -12.73
N ALA A 41 -9.23 -8.11 -12.45
CA ALA A 41 -8.20 -7.45 -11.66
C ALA A 41 -7.68 -6.19 -12.37
N ARG A 42 -7.49 -5.12 -11.59
CA ARG A 42 -7.11 -3.82 -12.14
C ARG A 42 -5.78 -3.31 -11.63
N ILE A 43 -5.31 -3.82 -10.50
CA ILE A 43 -4.11 -3.26 -9.86
C ILE A 43 -2.88 -3.48 -10.73
N GLY A 44 -2.70 -4.69 -11.24
CA GLY A 44 -1.55 -4.97 -12.12
C GLY A 44 -1.56 -4.14 -13.37
N THR A 45 -2.73 -3.99 -14.00
CA THR A 45 -2.88 -3.17 -15.20
C THR A 45 -2.59 -1.70 -14.90
N LEU A 46 -2.98 -1.24 -13.71
CA LEU A 46 -2.72 0.14 -13.33
C LEU A 46 -1.22 0.39 -13.18
N TRP A 47 -0.49 -0.56 -12.60
CA TRP A 47 0.96 -0.46 -12.52
C TRP A 47 1.60 -0.51 -13.91
N ASP A 48 1.09 -1.36 -14.81
CA ASP A 48 1.59 -1.41 -16.19
C ASP A 48 1.42 -0.05 -16.86
N ARG A 49 0.29 0.60 -16.66
CA ARG A 49 0.06 1.93 -17.19
C ARG A 49 0.98 2.96 -16.56
N PHE A 50 1.20 2.86 -15.25
CA PHE A 50 2.09 3.78 -14.55
C PHE A 50 3.47 3.80 -15.19
N PHE A 51 4.02 2.62 -15.46
CA PHE A 51 5.34 2.53 -16.08
C PHE A 51 5.28 2.84 -17.57
N GLY A 52 4.28 2.34 -18.28
CA GLY A 52 4.16 2.55 -19.72
C GLY A 52 3.92 4.00 -20.10
N GLU A 53 3.17 4.73 -19.28
CA GLU A 53 2.90 6.15 -19.53
C GLU A 53 3.96 7.06 -18.88
N ARG A 54 4.96 6.47 -18.24
CA ARG A 54 6.08 7.19 -17.63
C ARG A 54 5.60 8.24 -16.62
N VAL A 55 4.68 7.82 -15.75
CA VAL A 55 4.05 8.72 -14.80
C VAL A 55 5.08 9.31 -13.83
N TYR A 56 6.06 8.49 -13.40
CA TYR A 56 7.10 8.98 -12.50
C TYR A 56 7.83 10.18 -13.12
N GLU A 57 8.29 10.01 -14.35
CA GLU A 57 9.09 11.05 -15.02
C GLU A 57 8.27 12.30 -15.31
N LYS A 58 6.97 12.15 -15.56
CA LYS A 58 6.10 13.26 -15.95
C LYS A 58 5.50 14.02 -14.79
N THR A 59 5.62 13.49 -13.57
CA THR A 59 4.99 14.13 -12.42
C THR A 59 5.90 15.22 -11.86
N PRO A 60 5.44 16.48 -11.83
CA PRO A 60 6.24 17.57 -11.25
C PRO A 60 6.15 17.53 -9.73
N HIS A 61 7.12 18.19 -9.10
CA HIS A 61 7.14 18.41 -7.64
C HIS A 61 7.25 17.11 -6.83
N ARG A 62 7.86 16.07 -7.41
CA ARG A 62 8.08 14.82 -6.67
C ARG A 62 8.95 15.10 -5.46
N VAL A 63 8.61 14.40 -4.35
CA VAL A 63 9.51 14.31 -3.22
C VAL A 63 10.71 13.46 -3.66
N ASP A 64 11.91 13.88 -3.26
CA ASP A 64 13.14 13.28 -3.75
C ASP A 64 13.54 12.07 -2.90
N ASP A 65 12.72 11.04 -2.90
CA ASP A 65 13.04 9.81 -2.16
C ASP A 65 12.91 8.56 -3.03
N MET A 66 12.51 8.72 -4.28
CA MET A 66 12.46 7.68 -5.31
C MET A 66 11.52 6.52 -4.97
N ARG A 67 10.64 6.67 -3.98
CA ARG A 67 9.69 5.62 -3.66
C ARG A 67 8.48 5.70 -4.59
N LEU A 68 7.91 4.53 -4.88
CA LEU A 68 6.64 4.42 -5.59
C LEU A 68 5.57 3.99 -4.60
N PHE A 69 4.35 4.44 -4.82
CA PHE A 69 3.26 4.21 -3.88
C PHE A 69 2.07 3.55 -4.56
N GLY A 70 1.51 2.53 -3.91
CA GLY A 70 0.20 2.00 -4.23
C GLY A 70 -0.72 2.33 -3.06
N VAL A 71 -1.67 3.22 -3.27
CA VAL A 71 -2.49 3.76 -2.18
C VAL A 71 -3.91 3.24 -2.31
N TYR A 72 -4.42 2.69 -1.22
CA TYR A 72 -5.80 2.23 -1.10
C TYR A 72 -6.59 3.29 -0.33
N SER A 73 -7.70 3.75 -0.89
CA SER A 73 -8.44 4.85 -0.31
C SER A 73 -9.91 4.77 -0.70
N ASP A 74 -10.70 5.69 -0.16
CA ASP A 74 -12.11 5.83 -0.49
C ASP A 74 -12.86 4.52 -0.38
N TYR A 75 -12.64 3.84 0.73
CA TYR A 75 -13.30 2.57 1.00
C TYR A 75 -14.80 2.76 1.11
N GLU A 76 -15.54 1.92 0.39
CA GLU A 76 -16.99 1.93 0.47
C GLU A 76 -17.47 1.51 1.85
N ALA A 77 -16.81 0.54 2.44
CA ALA A 77 -17.16 0.04 3.77
C ALA A 77 -15.92 -0.47 4.48
N ASP A 78 -15.56 -1.72 4.24
CA ASP A 78 -14.41 -2.36 4.86
C ASP A 78 -13.65 -3.14 3.79
N ALA A 79 -13.02 -4.23 4.18
CA ALA A 79 -12.23 -5.02 3.24
C ALA A 79 -13.07 -5.68 2.15
N HIS A 80 -14.39 -5.72 2.30
CA HIS A 80 -15.26 -6.40 1.35
C HIS A 80 -15.88 -5.46 0.33
N GLY A 81 -15.82 -4.15 0.55
CA GLY A 81 -16.39 -3.18 -0.36
C GLY A 81 -15.39 -2.70 -1.40
N ALA A 82 -15.85 -1.78 -2.23
CA ALA A 82 -14.99 -1.17 -3.24
C ALA A 82 -14.03 -0.16 -2.61
N PHE A 83 -12.93 0.07 -3.28
CA PHE A 83 -11.94 1.06 -2.87
C PHE A 83 -11.22 1.58 -4.10
N ASP A 84 -10.57 2.73 -3.93
CA ASP A 84 -9.69 3.26 -4.97
C ASP A 84 -8.29 2.74 -4.76
N ILE A 85 -7.60 2.42 -5.87
CA ILE A 85 -6.17 2.15 -5.86
C ILE A 85 -5.50 3.22 -6.72
N THR A 86 -4.49 3.88 -6.14
CA THR A 86 -3.72 4.91 -6.83
C THR A 86 -2.28 4.43 -6.92
N THR A 87 -1.73 4.38 -8.13
CA THR A 87 -0.31 4.11 -8.33
C THR A 87 0.35 5.44 -8.64
N GLY A 88 1.34 5.84 -7.82
CA GLY A 88 1.89 7.16 -7.98
C GLY A 88 3.14 7.42 -7.17
N VAL A 89 3.44 8.71 -7.04
CA VAL A 89 4.63 9.18 -6.33
C VAL A 89 4.21 10.28 -5.36
N ALA A 90 4.95 10.39 -4.26
CA ALA A 90 4.71 11.47 -3.31
C ALA A 90 5.12 12.80 -3.91
N VAL A 91 4.28 13.81 -3.69
CA VAL A 91 4.54 15.16 -4.22
C VAL A 91 4.53 16.16 -3.08
N ALA A 92 5.42 17.16 -3.17
CA ALA A 92 5.50 18.22 -2.18
C ALA A 92 4.48 19.31 -2.45
N ASP A 93 4.07 19.46 -3.71
CA ASP A 93 3.20 20.56 -4.11
C ASP A 93 2.49 20.17 -5.40
N GLY A 94 1.55 21.01 -5.83
CA GLY A 94 0.84 20.80 -7.09
C GLY A 94 -0.30 19.81 -6.97
N PRO A 95 -0.87 19.38 -8.11
CA PRO A 95 -2.01 18.48 -8.08
C PRO A 95 -1.67 17.11 -7.53
N ALA A 96 -2.62 16.52 -6.82
CA ALA A 96 -2.47 15.18 -6.27
C ALA A 96 -3.74 14.38 -6.57
N SER A 97 -3.57 13.05 -6.62
CA SER A 97 -4.68 12.13 -6.86
C SER A 97 -5.30 11.67 -5.57
N VAL A 98 -4.51 11.58 -4.50
CA VAL A 98 -4.98 11.10 -3.21
C VAL A 98 -4.14 11.74 -2.11
N ARG A 99 -4.77 11.94 -0.94
CA ARG A 99 -4.08 12.45 0.24
C ARG A 99 -4.03 11.32 1.26
N ILE A 100 -2.83 10.96 1.68
CA ILE A 100 -2.62 9.98 2.74
C ILE A 100 -2.97 10.66 4.06
N GLU A 101 -3.87 10.05 4.82
CA GLU A 101 -4.25 10.62 6.11
C GLU A 101 -3.14 10.48 7.13
N GLY A 102 -2.97 11.51 7.95
CA GLY A 102 -2.07 11.43 9.10
C GLY A 102 -2.68 10.56 10.18
N GLY A 103 -1.84 9.95 10.98
CA GLY A 103 -2.28 9.12 12.09
C GLY A 103 -1.36 7.93 12.28
N ASP A 104 -1.87 6.96 13.04
CA ASP A 104 -1.08 5.78 13.38
C ASP A 104 -1.26 4.70 12.33
N TYR A 105 -0.16 4.05 12.02
CA TYR A 105 -0.11 2.96 11.04
C TYR A 105 0.67 1.79 11.62
N LEU A 106 0.25 0.59 11.25
CA LEU A 106 1.10 -0.59 11.42
C LEU A 106 1.82 -0.84 10.10
N VAL A 107 3.13 -1.02 10.16
CA VAL A 107 3.97 -1.13 8.98
C VAL A 107 4.49 -2.56 8.88
N PHE A 108 4.16 -3.21 7.77
CA PHE A 108 4.56 -4.58 7.49
C PHE A 108 5.58 -4.55 6.36
N HIS A 109 6.76 -5.09 6.61
CA HIS A 109 7.84 -5.07 5.62
C HIS A 109 7.90 -6.36 4.86
N GLY A 110 8.21 -6.28 3.56
CA GLY A 110 8.43 -7.44 2.73
C GLY A 110 9.65 -7.28 1.86
N HIS A 111 10.26 -8.40 1.53
CA HIS A 111 11.45 -8.44 0.68
C HIS A 111 11.38 -9.72 -0.15
N GLY A 112 11.65 -9.62 -1.43
CA GLY A 112 11.66 -10.79 -2.30
C GLY A 112 11.15 -10.47 -3.70
N GLU A 113 10.85 -11.52 -4.45
CA GLU A 113 10.41 -11.38 -5.84
C GLU A 113 8.95 -10.94 -5.92
N MET A 114 8.69 -10.04 -6.85
CA MET A 114 7.34 -9.60 -7.16
C MET A 114 6.70 -10.53 -8.19
N PRO A 115 5.40 -10.73 -8.15
CA PRO A 115 4.45 -10.16 -7.18
C PRO A 115 4.23 -11.04 -5.96
N GLN A 116 4.90 -12.18 -5.88
CA GLN A 116 4.66 -13.16 -4.81
C GLN A 116 4.93 -12.56 -3.44
N MET A 117 5.94 -11.73 -3.34
CA MET A 117 6.31 -11.14 -2.06
C MET A 117 5.21 -10.23 -1.52
N VAL A 118 4.65 -9.37 -2.38
CA VAL A 118 3.59 -8.45 -1.94
C VAL A 118 2.34 -9.23 -1.53
N LEU A 119 1.99 -10.27 -2.29
CA LEU A 119 0.84 -11.10 -1.93
C LEU A 119 1.05 -11.78 -0.58
N ALA A 120 2.27 -12.23 -0.31
CA ALA A 120 2.57 -12.86 0.97
C ALA A 120 2.47 -11.88 2.12
N VAL A 121 2.91 -10.63 1.92
CA VAL A 121 2.78 -9.61 2.96
C VAL A 121 1.30 -9.32 3.24
N TRP A 122 0.48 -9.20 2.21
CA TRP A 122 -0.96 -8.98 2.42
C TRP A 122 -1.61 -10.14 3.15
N GLN A 123 -1.23 -11.38 2.85
CA GLN A 123 -1.76 -12.52 3.60
C GLN A 123 -1.35 -12.46 5.06
N ALA A 124 -0.12 -12.06 5.33
CA ALA A 124 0.34 -11.89 6.71
C ALA A 124 -0.43 -10.78 7.41
N ILE A 125 -0.76 -9.70 6.70
CA ILE A 125 -1.54 -8.60 7.26
C ILE A 125 -2.92 -9.09 7.67
N TRP A 126 -3.62 -9.78 6.77
CA TRP A 126 -4.95 -10.29 7.08
C TRP A 126 -4.91 -11.25 8.27
N HIS A 127 -3.92 -12.13 8.29
CA HIS A 127 -3.77 -13.08 9.39
C HIS A 127 -3.50 -12.32 10.71
N TYR A 128 -2.67 -11.28 10.65
CA TYR A 128 -2.35 -10.51 11.85
C TYR A 128 -3.60 -9.87 12.46
N PHE A 129 -4.44 -9.25 11.64
CA PHE A 129 -5.63 -8.58 12.16
C PHE A 129 -6.68 -9.60 12.61
N ASP A 130 -6.73 -10.79 12.01
CA ASP A 130 -7.59 -11.85 12.52
C ASP A 130 -7.13 -12.29 13.91
N ALA A 131 -5.83 -12.34 14.14
CA ALA A 131 -5.27 -12.77 15.42
C ALA A 131 -5.30 -11.68 16.49
N HIS A 132 -5.51 -10.41 16.08
CA HIS A 132 -5.48 -9.28 17.01
C HIS A 132 -6.75 -8.43 16.83
N PRO A 133 -7.92 -8.97 17.18
CA PRO A 133 -9.17 -8.24 16.94
C PRO A 133 -9.30 -6.96 17.76
N GLU A 134 -8.47 -6.79 18.77
CA GLU A 134 -8.48 -5.56 19.57
C GLU A 134 -7.89 -4.39 18.77
N ILE A 135 -7.11 -4.65 17.73
CA ILE A 135 -6.54 -3.60 16.89
C ILE A 135 -7.44 -3.43 15.69
N LYS A 136 -7.99 -2.23 15.51
CA LYS A 136 -8.99 -1.97 14.47
C LYS A 136 -8.37 -1.17 13.34
N ARG A 137 -8.65 -1.60 12.11
CA ARG A 137 -8.25 -0.84 10.93
C ARG A 137 -9.14 0.39 10.79
N ARG A 138 -8.54 1.47 10.27
CA ARG A 138 -9.24 2.74 10.10
C ARG A 138 -10.04 2.79 8.80
N TYR A 139 -9.60 2.07 7.76
CA TYR A 139 -10.23 2.03 6.44
C TYR A 139 -10.39 3.42 5.82
N LYS A 140 -9.33 4.22 5.90
CA LYS A 140 -9.27 5.52 5.24
C LYS A 140 -8.21 5.51 4.17
N THR A 141 -6.93 5.45 4.54
CA THR A 141 -5.85 5.26 3.59
C THR A 141 -4.91 4.19 4.11
N ASP A 142 -4.59 3.24 3.26
CA ASP A 142 -3.53 2.26 3.48
C ASP A 142 -2.64 2.34 2.27
N PHE A 143 -1.34 2.03 2.43
CA PHE A 143 -0.50 2.17 1.24
C PHE A 143 0.71 1.25 1.29
N GLU A 144 1.15 0.90 0.09
CA GLU A 144 2.39 0.17 -0.17
C GLU A 144 3.42 1.19 -0.60
N ALA A 145 4.57 1.22 0.07
CA ALA A 145 5.68 2.08 -0.31
C ALA A 145 6.81 1.18 -0.80
N TYR A 146 7.11 1.29 -2.10
CA TYR A 146 8.14 0.50 -2.74
C TYR A 146 9.43 1.29 -2.78
N SER A 147 10.48 0.78 -2.17
CA SER A 147 11.78 1.44 -2.16
C SER A 147 12.79 0.76 -3.06
N GLY A 148 12.34 -0.13 -3.93
CA GLY A 148 13.15 -0.84 -4.89
C GLY A 148 12.36 -1.95 -5.53
N PRO A 149 12.96 -2.70 -6.45
CA PRO A 149 12.20 -3.74 -7.15
C PRO A 149 11.85 -4.94 -6.28
N ASP A 150 12.44 -5.06 -5.11
CA ASP A 150 12.26 -6.23 -4.24
C ASP A 150 11.96 -5.88 -2.80
N GLN A 151 11.51 -4.66 -2.51
CA GLN A 151 11.21 -4.24 -1.14
C GLN A 151 9.93 -3.42 -1.08
N VAL A 152 9.11 -3.71 -0.07
CA VAL A 152 7.89 -2.96 0.17
C VAL A 152 7.69 -2.78 1.66
N ALA A 153 7.09 -1.65 2.03
CA ALA A 153 6.58 -1.40 3.37
C ALA A 153 5.10 -1.09 3.24
N ILE A 154 4.24 -1.99 3.72
CA ILE A 154 2.80 -1.80 3.62
C ILE A 154 2.30 -1.20 4.93
N HIS A 155 1.67 -0.05 4.81
CA HIS A 155 1.21 0.75 5.94
C HIS A 155 -0.30 0.62 6.06
N ILE A 156 -0.77 0.08 7.18
CA ILE A 156 -2.21 -0.11 7.43
C ILE A 156 -2.64 0.87 8.51
N GLY A 157 -3.55 1.77 8.16
CA GLY A 157 -4.07 2.75 9.11
C GLY A 157 -4.89 2.08 10.20
N ILE A 158 -4.64 2.46 11.44
CA ILE A 158 -5.34 1.88 12.58
C ILE A 158 -5.97 2.98 13.41
N LEU A 159 -7.02 2.59 14.14
CA LEU A 159 -7.66 3.50 15.08
C LEU A 159 -6.83 3.57 16.35
N THR A 160 -6.76 4.76 16.92
CA THR A 160 -6.14 4.96 18.21
C THR A 160 -7.20 5.24 19.24
N ASP A 161 -6.98 4.73 20.44
CA ASP A 161 -7.95 4.90 21.52
C ASP A 161 -8.03 6.33 22.01
#